data_1a142fa0a9918bd3c41b694b71fedab1
#
_entry.id   1a142fa0a9918bd3c41b694b71fedab1
#
_cell.length_a   1.000
_cell.length_b   1.000
_cell.length_c   1.000
_cell.angle_alpha   90.00
_cell.angle_beta   90.00
_cell.angle_gamma   90.00
#
_symmetry.space_group_name_H-M   'P 1'
#
loop_
_entity.id
_entity.type
_entity.pdbx_description
1 polymer ?
#
loop_
_entity_poly.entity_id
_entity_poly.type
_entity_poly.pdbx_seq_one_letter_code
_entity_poly.pdbx_strand_id
1 'polypeptide(L)'
;MKTCLVDRHPRESFYIADKLPAWAGAKTAAEARNMFYESLERTGAGYFDFYLLHNLGEQRTHYFDDYGIWDFLAEQKQKGLIRHLGFSFHDKADELDKLLTAHPEMEFVQLQINYMDWENPAIESRTCYEVARRHNKPVVIMEPVKGGNLAKAPETVQKLFEESRPGASASSWAIRFAA
;
A
#
# COMPACT_ATOMS: atom_id res chain seq x y z
N MET A 1 -1.85 10.92 -15.13
CA MET A 1 -0.65 10.06 -15.22
C MET A 1 -0.21 9.91 -16.66
N LYS A 2 -1.07 9.43 -17.59
CA LYS A 2 -0.72 9.20 -19.00
C LYS A 2 0.01 10.41 -19.62
N THR A 3 -0.65 11.53 -19.77
CA THR A 3 -0.13 12.75 -20.42
C THR A 3 1.03 13.45 -19.70
N CYS A 4 1.15 13.27 -18.37
CA CYS A 4 2.16 13.97 -17.57
C CYS A 4 3.42 13.15 -17.32
N LEU A 5 3.36 11.83 -17.44
CA LEU A 5 4.44 10.92 -17.14
C LEU A 5 4.69 9.93 -18.27
N VAL A 6 3.71 9.06 -18.57
CA VAL A 6 3.89 7.93 -19.50
C VAL A 6 4.20 8.39 -20.93
N ASP A 7 3.51 9.43 -21.43
CA ASP A 7 3.73 9.97 -22.78
C ASP A 7 5.01 10.83 -22.90
N ARG A 8 5.70 11.12 -21.77
CA ARG A 8 6.84 12.05 -21.75
C ARG A 8 8.18 11.40 -21.44
N HIS A 9 8.16 10.24 -20.79
CA HIS A 9 9.38 9.58 -20.31
C HIS A 9 9.41 8.13 -20.75
N PRO A 10 10.59 7.55 -21.01
CA PRO A 10 10.73 6.13 -21.29
C PRO A 10 10.11 5.31 -20.13
N ARG A 11 9.33 4.29 -20.47
CA ARG A 11 8.54 3.52 -19.47
C ARG A 11 9.41 2.91 -18.37
N GLU A 12 10.61 2.52 -18.69
CA GLU A 12 11.61 1.93 -17.78
C GLU A 12 12.32 2.93 -16.88
N SER A 13 12.10 4.24 -17.07
CA SER A 13 12.73 5.29 -16.25
C SER A 13 11.98 5.61 -14.95
N PHE A 14 10.83 5.00 -14.73
CA PHE A 14 10.00 5.21 -13.53
C PHE A 14 9.20 3.97 -13.16
N TYR A 15 8.79 3.90 -11.90
CA TYR A 15 7.90 2.84 -11.40
C TYR A 15 6.47 3.34 -11.29
N ILE A 16 5.50 2.48 -11.64
CA ILE A 16 4.07 2.72 -11.42
C ILE A 16 3.54 1.67 -10.47
N ALA A 17 2.90 2.13 -9.39
CA ALA A 17 2.08 1.32 -8.51
C ALA A 17 0.60 1.67 -8.69
N ASP A 18 -0.26 0.66 -8.74
CA ASP A 18 -1.72 0.85 -8.77
C ASP A 18 -2.42 -0.23 -7.92
N LYS A 19 -3.71 -0.04 -7.66
CA LYS A 19 -4.48 -0.89 -6.75
C LYS A 19 -5.84 -1.23 -7.32
N LEU A 20 -6.31 -2.47 -7.06
CA LEU A 20 -7.64 -2.92 -7.41
C LEU A 20 -8.57 -2.87 -6.20
N PRO A 21 -9.54 -1.94 -6.14
CA PRO A 21 -10.51 -1.87 -5.06
C PRO A 21 -11.77 -2.69 -5.39
N ALA A 22 -11.71 -4.02 -5.32
CA ALA A 22 -12.83 -4.91 -5.67
C ALA A 22 -14.13 -4.60 -4.90
N TRP A 23 -14.01 -4.05 -3.69
CA TRP A 23 -15.12 -3.62 -2.84
C TRP A 23 -15.75 -2.28 -3.26
N ALA A 24 -15.12 -1.51 -4.14
CA ALA A 24 -15.54 -0.15 -4.50
C ALA A 24 -16.49 -0.13 -5.70
N GLY A 25 -17.63 -0.79 -5.56
CA GLY A 25 -18.74 -0.69 -6.50
C GLY A 25 -18.84 -1.79 -7.54
N ALA A 26 -17.90 -2.74 -7.64
CA ALA A 26 -18.06 -3.93 -8.46
C ALA A 26 -19.18 -4.81 -7.88
N LYS A 27 -20.09 -5.25 -8.76
CA LYS A 27 -21.20 -6.13 -8.41
C LYS A 27 -20.99 -7.57 -8.90
N THR A 28 -20.00 -7.76 -9.75
CA THR A 28 -19.65 -9.04 -10.35
C THR A 28 -18.14 -9.22 -10.46
N ALA A 29 -17.70 -10.45 -10.55
CA ALA A 29 -16.29 -10.78 -10.81
C ALA A 29 -15.77 -10.15 -12.12
N ALA A 30 -16.61 -10.06 -13.14
CA ALA A 30 -16.26 -9.43 -14.42
C ALA A 30 -15.99 -7.93 -14.26
N GLU A 31 -16.85 -7.22 -13.52
CA GLU A 31 -16.65 -5.79 -13.23
C GLU A 31 -15.38 -5.55 -12.40
N ALA A 32 -15.14 -6.37 -11.37
CA ALA A 32 -13.95 -6.26 -10.55
C ALA A 32 -12.66 -6.47 -11.38
N ARG A 33 -12.64 -7.49 -12.24
CA ARG A 33 -11.50 -7.74 -13.15
C ARG A 33 -11.32 -6.63 -14.18
N ASN A 34 -12.41 -6.04 -14.66
CA ASN A 34 -12.36 -4.94 -15.63
C ASN A 34 -11.67 -3.70 -15.06
N MET A 35 -11.74 -3.44 -13.74
CA MET A 35 -11.04 -2.33 -13.08
C MET A 35 -9.53 -2.37 -13.37
N PHE A 36 -8.93 -3.55 -13.44
CA PHE A 36 -7.51 -3.70 -13.80
C PHE A 36 -7.23 -3.22 -15.22
N TYR A 37 -8.04 -3.66 -16.18
CA TYR A 37 -7.83 -3.31 -17.59
C TYR A 37 -8.14 -1.83 -17.87
N GLU A 38 -9.18 -1.27 -17.25
CA GLU A 38 -9.45 0.17 -17.31
C GLU A 38 -8.30 1.00 -16.77
N SER A 39 -7.69 0.57 -15.66
CA SER A 39 -6.53 1.25 -15.08
C SER A 39 -5.32 1.19 -16.01
N LEU A 40 -5.07 0.05 -16.61
CA LEU A 40 -3.99 -0.14 -17.58
C LEU A 40 -4.18 0.73 -18.82
N GLU A 41 -5.39 0.79 -19.36
CA GLU A 41 -5.76 1.64 -20.52
C GLU A 41 -5.63 3.13 -20.16
N ARG A 42 -6.22 3.57 -19.05
CA ARG A 42 -6.21 4.97 -18.60
C ARG A 42 -4.82 5.50 -18.33
N THR A 43 -3.95 4.66 -17.80
CA THR A 43 -2.56 5.04 -17.55
C THR A 43 -1.71 4.99 -18.81
N GLY A 44 -2.05 4.11 -19.76
CA GLY A 44 -1.22 3.82 -20.94
C GLY A 44 0.12 3.18 -20.58
N ALA A 45 0.25 2.62 -19.38
CA ALA A 45 1.53 2.17 -18.84
C ALA A 45 2.09 0.90 -19.48
N GLY A 46 1.23 0.11 -20.13
CA GLY A 46 1.59 -1.19 -20.71
C GLY A 46 1.72 -2.30 -19.64
N TYR A 47 2.28 -1.99 -18.48
CA TYR A 47 2.39 -2.87 -17.30
C TYR A 47 2.51 -2.03 -16.03
N PHE A 48 2.23 -2.66 -14.87
CA PHE A 48 2.49 -2.07 -13.54
C PHE A 48 3.72 -2.72 -12.92
N ASP A 49 4.59 -1.90 -12.31
CA ASP A 49 5.74 -2.43 -11.56
C ASP A 49 5.27 -3.03 -10.24
N PHE A 50 4.32 -2.38 -9.56
CA PHE A 50 3.70 -2.85 -8.33
C PHE A 50 2.18 -2.80 -8.46
N TYR A 51 1.53 -3.89 -8.15
CA TYR A 51 0.07 -3.93 -8.13
C TYR A 51 -0.44 -4.50 -6.82
N LEU A 52 -1.52 -3.92 -6.28
CA LEU A 52 -1.99 -4.26 -4.95
C LEU A 52 -3.49 -4.59 -4.96
N LEU A 53 -3.86 -5.64 -4.21
CA LEU A 53 -5.22 -5.77 -3.73
C LEU A 53 -5.46 -4.65 -2.70
N HIS A 54 -6.51 -3.85 -2.87
CA HIS A 54 -6.66 -2.59 -2.14
C HIS A 54 -7.45 -2.75 -0.84
N ASN A 55 -6.81 -2.40 0.29
CA ASN A 55 -7.46 -2.23 1.58
C ASN A 55 -8.11 -3.52 2.10
N LEU A 56 -7.30 -4.58 2.21
CA LEU A 56 -7.71 -5.84 2.79
C LEU A 56 -7.93 -5.71 4.30
N GLY A 57 -8.75 -6.59 4.84
CA GLY A 57 -9.14 -6.71 6.22
C GLY A 57 -10.43 -7.50 6.34
N GLU A 58 -10.88 -7.80 7.56
CA GLU A 58 -12.04 -8.65 7.86
C GLU A 58 -13.28 -8.32 7.01
N GLN A 59 -13.57 -7.01 6.81
CA GLN A 59 -14.76 -6.56 6.11
C GLN A 59 -14.64 -6.55 4.58
N ARG A 60 -13.43 -6.68 4.01
CA ARG A 60 -13.19 -6.46 2.57
C ARG A 60 -12.53 -7.61 1.84
N THR A 61 -11.84 -8.48 2.54
CA THR A 61 -11.12 -9.60 1.90
C THR A 61 -12.05 -10.50 1.10
N HIS A 62 -13.26 -10.76 1.61
CA HIS A 62 -14.24 -11.60 0.92
C HIS A 62 -14.58 -11.16 -0.51
N TYR A 63 -14.53 -9.86 -0.86
CA TYR A 63 -14.73 -9.41 -2.24
C TYR A 63 -13.66 -9.96 -3.20
N PHE A 64 -12.45 -10.12 -2.72
CA PHE A 64 -11.35 -10.66 -3.52
C PHE A 64 -11.47 -12.17 -3.68
N ASP A 65 -11.95 -12.85 -2.64
CA ASP A 65 -12.23 -14.29 -2.65
C ASP A 65 -13.42 -14.60 -3.58
N ASP A 66 -14.58 -13.96 -3.36
CA ASP A 66 -15.83 -14.18 -4.11
C ASP A 66 -15.68 -13.89 -5.60
N TYR A 67 -14.86 -12.92 -5.98
CA TYR A 67 -14.63 -12.55 -7.37
C TYR A 67 -13.41 -13.24 -8.00
N GLY A 68 -12.69 -14.07 -7.25
CA GLY A 68 -11.49 -14.79 -7.71
C GLY A 68 -10.39 -13.84 -8.18
N ILE A 69 -10.15 -12.76 -7.43
CA ILE A 69 -9.17 -11.71 -7.79
C ILE A 69 -7.74 -12.15 -7.52
N TRP A 70 -7.51 -12.98 -6.52
CA TRP A 70 -6.18 -13.53 -6.24
C TRP A 70 -5.59 -14.26 -7.45
N ASP A 71 -6.31 -15.24 -7.96
CA ASP A 71 -5.90 -16.01 -9.14
C ASP A 71 -5.81 -15.14 -10.39
N PHE A 72 -6.79 -14.24 -10.56
CA PHE A 72 -6.80 -13.31 -11.68
C PHE A 72 -5.54 -12.45 -11.72
N LEU A 73 -5.14 -11.83 -10.61
CA LEU A 73 -3.94 -10.99 -10.57
C LEU A 73 -2.65 -11.80 -10.68
N ALA A 74 -2.60 -13.01 -10.12
CA ALA A 74 -1.50 -13.94 -10.34
C ALA A 74 -1.34 -14.29 -11.83
N GLU A 75 -2.43 -14.50 -12.55
CA GLU A 75 -2.43 -14.70 -14.00
C GLU A 75 -1.91 -13.45 -14.76
N GLN A 76 -2.36 -12.24 -14.36
CA GLN A 76 -1.85 -11.01 -14.99
C GLN A 76 -0.35 -10.81 -14.73
N LYS A 77 0.15 -11.23 -13.59
CA LYS A 77 1.59 -11.26 -13.31
C LYS A 77 2.33 -12.25 -14.22
N GLN A 78 1.81 -13.46 -14.41
CA GLN A 78 2.39 -14.43 -15.35
C GLN A 78 2.43 -13.92 -16.79
N LYS A 79 1.43 -13.11 -17.19
CA LYS A 79 1.38 -12.44 -18.50
C LYS A 79 2.35 -11.24 -18.62
N GLY A 80 3.06 -10.87 -17.55
CA GLY A 80 3.99 -9.74 -17.52
C GLY A 80 3.33 -8.37 -17.40
N LEU A 81 2.01 -8.31 -17.13
CA LEU A 81 1.29 -7.05 -16.90
C LEU A 81 1.47 -6.52 -15.47
N ILE A 82 1.95 -7.33 -14.55
CA ILE A 82 2.34 -6.98 -13.19
C ILE A 82 3.73 -7.55 -12.91
N ARG A 83 4.65 -6.75 -12.38
CA ARG A 83 5.99 -7.22 -11.97
C ARG A 83 5.98 -7.76 -10.54
N HIS A 84 5.43 -6.98 -9.61
CA HIS A 84 5.34 -7.33 -8.19
C HIS A 84 3.90 -7.21 -7.70
N LEU A 85 3.41 -8.28 -7.07
CA LEU A 85 2.04 -8.37 -6.55
C LEU A 85 2.04 -8.38 -5.03
N GLY A 86 1.22 -7.53 -4.43
CA GLY A 86 1.06 -7.41 -2.99
C GLY A 86 -0.32 -6.89 -2.61
N PHE A 87 -0.49 -6.45 -1.39
CA PHE A 87 -1.75 -5.84 -0.95
C PHE A 87 -1.52 -4.68 0.03
N SER A 88 -2.49 -3.79 0.15
CA SER A 88 -2.55 -2.81 1.22
C SER A 88 -3.52 -3.28 2.31
N PHE A 89 -3.17 -3.02 3.56
CA PHE A 89 -3.85 -3.56 4.72
C PHE A 89 -4.15 -2.47 5.74
N HIS A 90 -5.38 -2.53 6.32
CA HIS A 90 -5.89 -1.56 7.29
C HIS A 90 -6.76 -2.26 8.35
N ASP A 91 -6.22 -3.28 9.00
CA ASP A 91 -6.93 -4.02 10.03
C ASP A 91 -5.94 -4.51 11.11
N LYS A 92 -6.37 -5.42 11.97
CA LYS A 92 -5.61 -5.96 13.09
C LYS A 92 -4.53 -6.96 12.66
N ALA A 93 -3.49 -7.03 13.46
CA ALA A 93 -2.31 -7.83 13.16
C ALA A 93 -2.59 -9.34 13.04
N ASP A 94 -3.56 -9.88 13.79
CA ASP A 94 -3.96 -11.28 13.68
C ASP A 94 -4.64 -11.59 12.33
N GLU A 95 -5.38 -10.64 11.78
CA GLU A 95 -5.96 -10.77 10.45
C GLU A 95 -4.88 -10.71 9.36
N LEU A 96 -3.88 -9.85 9.52
CA LEU A 96 -2.71 -9.83 8.63
C LEU A 96 -1.96 -11.16 8.63
N ASP A 97 -1.78 -11.77 9.81
CA ASP A 97 -1.10 -13.05 9.96
C ASP A 97 -1.84 -14.18 9.23
N LYS A 98 -3.17 -14.21 9.35
CA LYS A 98 -4.03 -15.16 8.60
C LYS A 98 -3.91 -14.95 7.10
N LEU A 99 -3.98 -13.71 6.61
CA LEU A 99 -3.87 -13.38 5.20
C LEU A 99 -2.52 -13.80 4.61
N LEU A 100 -1.41 -13.49 5.29
CA LEU A 100 -0.08 -13.85 4.82
C LEU A 100 0.20 -15.36 4.91
N THR A 101 -0.48 -16.05 5.81
CA THR A 101 -0.45 -17.52 5.88
C THR A 101 -1.23 -18.15 4.72
N ALA A 102 -2.40 -17.60 4.39
CA ALA A 102 -3.24 -18.08 3.30
C ALA A 102 -2.68 -17.73 1.91
N HIS A 103 -2.00 -16.60 1.79
CA HIS A 103 -1.47 -16.07 0.52
C HIS A 103 0.05 -15.83 0.59
N PRO A 104 0.86 -16.89 0.75
CA PRO A 104 2.31 -16.76 0.84
C PRO A 104 2.97 -16.27 -0.46
N GLU A 105 2.25 -16.30 -1.59
CA GLU A 105 2.69 -15.80 -2.89
C GLU A 105 2.74 -14.27 -2.97
N MET A 106 2.08 -13.55 -2.06
CA MET A 106 2.17 -12.08 -2.00
C MET A 106 3.59 -11.64 -1.68
N GLU A 107 4.13 -10.72 -2.46
CA GLU A 107 5.54 -10.35 -2.40
C GLU A 107 5.82 -9.22 -1.41
N PHE A 108 4.85 -8.38 -1.12
CA PHE A 108 4.98 -7.25 -0.19
C PHE A 108 3.63 -6.84 0.40
N VAL A 109 3.69 -6.09 1.49
CA VAL A 109 2.51 -5.51 2.14
C VAL A 109 2.67 -4.01 2.27
N GLN A 110 1.60 -3.24 1.98
CA GLN A 110 1.57 -1.81 2.27
C GLN A 110 0.85 -1.56 3.59
N LEU A 111 1.56 -0.95 4.55
CA LEU A 111 1.08 -0.67 5.91
C LEU A 111 1.10 0.82 6.23
N GLN A 112 0.13 1.27 7.04
CA GLN A 112 0.12 2.60 7.61
C GLN A 112 1.13 2.69 8.75
N ILE A 113 2.23 3.44 8.54
CA ILE A 113 3.30 3.58 9.53
C ILE A 113 3.69 5.04 9.69
N ASN A 114 3.54 5.53 10.91
CA ASN A 114 4.06 6.81 11.38
C ASN A 114 4.21 6.76 12.90
N TYR A 115 4.94 7.70 13.51
CA TYR A 115 5.22 7.66 14.94
C TYR A 115 3.99 7.83 15.85
N MET A 116 2.88 8.41 15.38
CA MET A 116 1.65 8.52 16.16
C MET A 116 0.84 7.21 16.16
N ASP A 117 0.91 6.46 15.07
CA ASP A 117 0.14 5.22 14.92
C ASP A 117 0.93 3.99 15.36
N TRP A 118 2.24 4.15 15.58
CA TRP A 118 3.14 3.03 15.89
C TRP A 118 2.69 2.18 17.07
N GLU A 119 2.36 2.81 18.19
CA GLU A 119 1.84 2.15 19.40
C GLU A 119 0.31 2.30 19.55
N ASN A 120 -0.38 2.78 18.54
CA ASN A 120 -1.82 2.98 18.60
C ASN A 120 -2.57 1.63 18.53
N PRO A 121 -3.33 1.24 19.59
CA PRO A 121 -4.01 -0.05 19.62
C PRO A 121 -5.16 -0.17 18.61
N ALA A 122 -5.63 0.95 18.04
CA ALA A 122 -6.65 0.92 16.99
C ALA A 122 -6.06 0.62 15.60
N ILE A 123 -4.79 0.97 15.36
CA ILE A 123 -4.11 0.79 14.07
C ILE A 123 -3.16 -0.42 14.10
N GLU A 124 -2.51 -0.67 15.24
CA GLU A 124 -1.54 -1.75 15.44
C GLU A 124 -0.36 -1.73 14.46
N SER A 125 0.12 -0.54 14.07
CA SER A 125 1.18 -0.38 13.06
C SER A 125 2.41 -1.23 13.37
N ARG A 126 2.91 -1.19 14.61
CA ARG A 126 4.06 -1.96 15.06
C ARG A 126 3.82 -3.47 14.93
N THR A 127 2.71 -3.96 15.45
CA THR A 127 2.40 -5.39 15.45
C THR A 127 2.20 -5.90 14.02
N CYS A 128 1.52 -5.13 13.17
CA CYS A 128 1.39 -5.44 11.74
C CYS A 128 2.77 -5.49 11.05
N TYR A 129 3.67 -4.53 11.34
CA TYR A 129 5.02 -4.57 10.82
C TYR A 129 5.78 -5.83 11.26
N GLU A 130 5.71 -6.19 12.56
CA GLU A 130 6.34 -7.39 13.10
C GLU A 130 5.78 -8.67 12.45
N VAL A 131 4.46 -8.73 12.21
CA VAL A 131 3.83 -9.82 11.44
C VAL A 131 4.41 -9.92 10.04
N ALA A 132 4.41 -8.84 9.28
CA ALA A 132 4.95 -8.82 7.92
C ALA A 132 6.42 -9.31 7.90
N ARG A 133 7.22 -8.87 8.87
CA ARG A 133 8.63 -9.30 9.00
C ARG A 133 8.78 -10.78 9.33
N ARG A 134 7.90 -11.37 10.17
CA ARG A 134 7.90 -12.82 10.45
C ARG A 134 7.61 -13.64 9.20
N HIS A 135 6.74 -13.14 8.32
CA HIS A 135 6.45 -13.75 7.02
C HIS A 135 7.48 -13.42 5.92
N ASN A 136 8.60 -12.74 6.28
CA ASN A 136 9.63 -12.28 5.34
C ASN A 136 9.10 -11.39 4.21
N LYS A 137 8.06 -10.60 4.49
CA LYS A 137 7.51 -9.66 3.51
C LYS A 137 8.11 -8.26 3.66
N PRO A 138 8.63 -7.67 2.58
CA PRO A 138 8.93 -6.25 2.53
C PRO A 138 7.68 -5.42 2.83
N VAL A 139 7.88 -4.30 3.53
CA VAL A 139 6.81 -3.36 3.87
C VAL A 139 6.97 -2.09 3.07
N VAL A 140 5.92 -1.72 2.35
CA VAL A 140 5.78 -0.40 1.72
C VAL A 140 4.98 0.48 2.66
N ILE A 141 5.51 1.65 2.99
CA ILE A 141 4.89 2.54 3.98
C ILE A 141 3.89 3.47 3.32
N MET A 142 2.69 3.56 3.87
CA MET A 142 1.72 4.59 3.56
C MET A 142 1.48 5.50 4.77
N GLU A 143 1.02 6.71 4.51
CA GLU A 143 0.74 7.75 5.52
C GLU A 143 1.90 8.09 6.47
N PRO A 144 3.14 8.21 5.99
CA PRO A 144 4.27 8.52 6.87
C PRO A 144 4.12 9.89 7.56
N VAL A 145 3.34 10.80 6.99
CA VAL A 145 3.02 12.12 7.56
C VAL A 145 1.55 12.22 8.00
N LYS A 146 0.83 11.10 8.07
CA LYS A 146 -0.58 10.99 8.52
C LYS A 146 -1.48 12.02 7.82
N GLY A 147 -1.55 11.96 6.47
CA GLY A 147 -2.35 12.89 5.68
C GLY A 147 -1.95 14.37 5.83
N GLY A 148 -0.71 14.65 6.27
CA GLY A 148 -0.20 15.99 6.52
C GLY A 148 -0.34 16.48 7.97
N ASN A 149 -1.05 15.73 8.83
CA ASN A 149 -1.22 16.12 10.25
C ASN A 149 0.11 16.25 10.99
N LEU A 150 1.11 15.42 10.66
CA LEU A 150 2.42 15.44 11.29
C LEU A 150 3.35 16.54 10.74
N ALA A 151 2.91 17.29 9.73
CA ALA A 151 3.63 18.47 9.25
C ALA A 151 3.52 19.66 10.21
N LYS A 152 2.52 19.66 11.09
CA LYS A 152 2.24 20.70 12.09
C LYS A 152 2.27 20.07 13.49
N ALA A 153 3.48 19.87 14.02
CA ALA A 153 3.63 19.36 15.36
C ALA A 153 3.22 20.42 16.41
N PRO A 154 2.69 20.03 17.59
CA PRO A 154 2.49 20.94 18.73
C PRO A 154 3.79 21.64 19.13
N GLU A 155 3.68 22.84 19.70
CA GLU A 155 4.86 23.67 20.06
C GLU A 155 5.87 22.93 20.96
N THR A 156 5.38 22.15 21.91
CA THR A 156 6.22 21.33 22.79
C THR A 156 7.06 20.30 22.01
N VAL A 157 6.46 19.70 21.00
CA VAL A 157 7.15 18.72 20.11
C VAL A 157 8.10 19.44 19.16
N GLN A 158 7.73 20.61 18.65
CA GLN A 158 8.61 21.44 17.81
C GLN A 158 9.89 21.83 18.57
N LYS A 159 9.81 22.17 19.86
CA LYS A 159 10.98 22.47 20.69
C LYS A 159 11.92 21.25 20.79
N LEU A 160 11.37 20.06 21.04
CA LEU A 160 12.17 18.84 21.07
C LEU A 160 12.85 18.55 19.72
N PHE A 161 12.15 18.78 18.61
CA PHE A 161 12.73 18.63 17.28
C PHE A 161 13.88 19.61 17.04
N GLU A 162 13.69 20.89 17.42
CA GLU A 162 14.70 21.93 17.27
C GLU A 162 15.93 21.66 18.15
N GLU A 163 15.75 21.21 19.39
CA GLU A 163 16.83 20.82 20.29
C GLU A 163 17.63 19.64 19.75
N SER A 164 16.93 18.65 19.14
CA SER A 164 17.56 17.45 18.60
C SER A 164 18.28 17.70 17.27
N ARG A 165 17.68 18.51 16.41
CA ARG A 165 18.22 18.87 15.10
C ARG A 165 17.70 20.22 14.63
N PRO A 166 18.44 21.31 14.88
CA PRO A 166 18.05 22.66 14.48
C PRO A 166 17.71 22.76 12.98
N GLY A 167 16.60 23.44 12.69
CA GLY A 167 16.12 23.66 11.32
C GLY A 167 15.47 22.46 10.61
N ALA A 168 15.33 21.31 11.27
CA ALA A 168 14.63 20.17 10.69
C ALA A 168 13.10 20.35 10.80
N SER A 169 12.37 20.24 9.68
CA SER A 169 10.90 20.31 9.69
C SER A 169 10.26 19.11 10.39
N ALA A 170 9.04 19.31 10.93
CA ALA A 170 8.25 18.22 11.52
C ALA A 170 8.00 17.09 10.50
N SER A 171 7.74 17.43 9.23
CA SER A 171 7.59 16.44 8.14
C SER A 171 8.85 15.61 7.94
N SER A 172 10.04 16.22 8.05
CA SER A 172 11.30 15.47 7.90
C SER A 172 11.51 14.46 9.02
N TRP A 173 11.05 14.75 10.24
CA TRP A 173 11.05 13.80 11.35
C TRP A 173 10.10 12.63 11.10
N ALA A 174 8.88 12.92 10.61
CA ALA A 174 7.91 11.88 10.28
C ALA A 174 8.42 10.93 9.18
N ILE A 175 9.03 11.46 8.12
CA ILE A 175 9.64 10.66 7.04
C ILE A 175 10.83 9.83 7.57
N ARG A 176 11.69 10.41 8.41
CA ARG A 176 12.83 9.68 9.00
C ARG A 176 12.43 8.55 9.92
N PHE A 177 11.31 8.70 10.63
CA PHE A 177 10.78 7.61 11.45
C PHE A 177 10.33 6.44 10.57
N ALA A 178 9.73 6.74 9.42
CA ALA A 178 9.18 5.76 8.53
C ALA A 178 10.23 5.07 7.62
N ALA A 179 11.33 5.75 7.32
CA ALA A 179 12.39 5.25 6.43
C ALA A 179 13.45 4.45 7.19
#